data_e2482b34259ddc53ce510f4885a53427
#
_entry.id   e2482b34259ddc53ce510f4885a53427
#
_cell.length_a   1.000
_cell.length_b   1.000
_cell.length_c   1.000
_cell.angle_alpha   90.00
_cell.angle_beta   90.00
_cell.angle_gamma   90.00
#
_symmetry.space_group_name_H-M   'P 1'
#
loop_
_entity.id
_entity.type
_entity.pdbx_description
1 polymer ?
#
loop_
_entity_poly.entity_id
_entity_poly.type
_entity_poly.pdbx_seq_one_letter_code
_entity_poly.pdbx_strand_id
1 'polypeptide(L)'
;MRNENEEMEKYFPHPLEKFKYCPVCGSSRFEVNNFKSKKCQDCGFTYYANPCSATAAFIINDKQEMLVVRRAKEPAKGTLDLPGGFVDMGETVEQGMLREIKEETDLDVKEIQYLFSSPNVYMYSGMGVHTLDMDFLVPVHGDVPAIKAADDAAEALWIPISEVNPAEFGLTSIRNAVIRFLQQYKIR
;
A
#
# COMPACT_ATOMS: atom_id res chain seq x y z
N MET A 1 -4.46 24.32 -7.09
CA MET A 1 -4.17 22.89 -6.93
C MET A 1 -5.30 22.16 -7.65
N ARG A 2 -5.03 21.51 -8.79
CA ARG A 2 -6.01 20.62 -9.42
C ARG A 2 -6.19 19.44 -8.46
N ASN A 3 -7.43 19.05 -8.26
CA ASN A 3 -7.79 18.00 -7.33
C ASN A 3 -7.30 16.68 -7.93
N GLU A 4 -6.29 16.04 -7.33
CA GLU A 4 -5.74 14.75 -7.80
C GLU A 4 -6.83 13.68 -7.88
N ASN A 5 -7.92 13.82 -7.10
CA ASN A 5 -9.09 12.96 -7.19
C ASN A 5 -9.84 13.11 -8.52
N GLU A 6 -9.90 14.32 -9.13
CA GLU A 6 -10.54 14.51 -10.44
C GLU A 6 -9.73 13.87 -11.58
N GLU A 7 -8.40 13.78 -11.46
CA GLU A 7 -7.59 13.03 -12.42
C GLU A 7 -7.76 11.52 -12.25
N MET A 8 -7.85 11.02 -11.02
CA MET A 8 -8.09 9.59 -10.77
C MET A 8 -9.47 9.14 -11.28
N GLU A 9 -10.53 9.93 -11.06
CA GLU A 9 -11.87 9.62 -11.59
C GLU A 9 -11.92 9.55 -13.13
N LYS A 10 -11.03 10.27 -13.81
CA LYS A 10 -10.96 10.28 -15.27
C LYS A 10 -10.35 9.00 -15.85
N TYR A 11 -9.51 8.30 -15.10
CA TYR A 11 -8.80 7.10 -15.55
C TYR A 11 -9.41 5.79 -15.02
N PHE A 12 -10.22 5.84 -13.99
CA PHE A 12 -10.82 4.66 -13.40
C PHE A 12 -12.34 4.72 -13.48
N PRO A 13 -12.95 3.75 -14.14
CA PRO A 13 -14.39 3.58 -14.14
C PRO A 13 -14.89 3.35 -12.71
N HIS A 14 -16.22 3.42 -12.51
CA HIS A 14 -16.84 3.19 -11.21
C HIS A 14 -16.23 1.93 -10.52
N PRO A 15 -15.79 2.00 -9.25
CA PRO A 15 -15.03 0.95 -8.58
C PRO A 15 -15.73 -0.44 -8.60
N LEU A 16 -17.05 -0.44 -8.74
CA LEU A 16 -17.86 -1.66 -8.85
C LEU A 16 -18.34 -1.92 -10.31
N GLU A 17 -17.66 -1.37 -11.31
CA GLU A 17 -18.12 -1.51 -12.70
C GLU A 17 -18.21 -2.98 -13.13
N LYS A 18 -17.27 -3.82 -12.70
CA LYS A 18 -17.24 -5.24 -13.03
C LYS A 18 -18.27 -6.08 -12.27
N PHE A 19 -18.88 -5.55 -11.24
CA PHE A 19 -19.92 -6.21 -10.46
C PHE A 19 -21.27 -6.07 -11.20
N LYS A 20 -21.58 -7.03 -12.07
CA LYS A 20 -22.77 -6.97 -12.93
C LYS A 20 -24.03 -7.51 -12.25
N TYR A 21 -23.86 -8.31 -11.21
CA TYR A 21 -24.96 -8.98 -10.51
C TYR A 21 -24.95 -8.65 -9.02
N CYS A 22 -26.12 -8.60 -8.42
CA CYS A 22 -26.27 -8.43 -6.98
C CYS A 22 -25.69 -9.65 -6.23
N PRO A 23 -24.73 -9.45 -5.28
CA PRO A 23 -24.12 -10.57 -4.57
C PRO A 23 -25.07 -11.27 -3.59
N VAL A 24 -26.25 -10.68 -3.30
CA VAL A 24 -27.22 -11.25 -2.36
C VAL A 24 -28.28 -12.08 -3.10
N CYS A 25 -28.86 -11.58 -4.18
CA CYS A 25 -29.99 -12.25 -4.86
C CYS A 25 -29.70 -12.64 -6.32
N GLY A 26 -28.50 -12.34 -6.84
CA GLY A 26 -28.13 -12.68 -8.21
C GLY A 26 -28.76 -11.81 -9.31
N SER A 27 -29.58 -10.81 -8.96
CA SER A 27 -30.23 -9.95 -9.94
C SER A 27 -29.25 -9.16 -10.78
N SER A 28 -29.49 -9.07 -12.09
CA SER A 28 -28.77 -8.20 -13.01
C SER A 28 -29.10 -6.72 -12.87
N ARG A 29 -30.17 -6.37 -12.13
CA ARG A 29 -30.55 -5.00 -11.84
C ARG A 29 -29.78 -4.42 -10.64
N PHE A 30 -28.45 -4.60 -10.68
CA PHE A 30 -27.49 -4.06 -9.69
C PHE A 30 -26.85 -2.79 -10.27
N GLU A 31 -27.52 -1.66 -10.01
CA GLU A 31 -27.27 -0.40 -10.70
C GLU A 31 -26.40 0.55 -9.86
N VAL A 32 -25.72 1.48 -10.55
CA VAL A 32 -24.95 2.53 -9.90
C VAL A 32 -25.89 3.41 -9.06
N ASN A 33 -25.58 3.56 -7.77
CA ASN A 33 -26.32 4.39 -6.83
C ASN A 33 -25.62 5.74 -6.57
N ASN A 34 -24.29 5.71 -6.44
CA ASN A 34 -23.42 6.90 -6.39
C ASN A 34 -22.00 6.52 -6.78
N PHE A 35 -21.04 7.45 -6.69
CA PHE A 35 -19.64 7.27 -7.14
C PHE A 35 -18.93 6.05 -6.54
N LYS A 36 -19.38 5.50 -5.42
CA LYS A 36 -18.77 4.35 -4.75
C LYS A 36 -19.74 3.23 -4.39
N SER A 37 -20.98 3.27 -4.84
CA SER A 37 -21.95 2.24 -4.47
C SER A 37 -22.86 1.82 -5.62
N LYS A 38 -23.29 0.56 -5.56
CA LYS A 38 -24.39 0.02 -6.37
C LYS A 38 -25.52 -0.45 -5.49
N LYS A 39 -26.76 -0.33 -5.98
CA LYS A 39 -27.98 -0.78 -5.31
C LYS A 39 -28.74 -1.74 -6.19
N CYS A 40 -29.19 -2.85 -5.60
CA CYS A 40 -30.07 -3.78 -6.26
C CYS A 40 -31.50 -3.27 -6.28
N GLN A 41 -32.12 -3.22 -7.46
CA GLN A 41 -33.50 -2.77 -7.62
C GLN A 41 -34.52 -3.82 -7.21
N ASP A 42 -34.10 -5.10 -7.09
CA ASP A 42 -35.01 -6.19 -6.72
C ASP A 42 -35.04 -6.46 -5.23
N CYS A 43 -33.89 -6.57 -4.56
CA CYS A 43 -33.83 -6.89 -3.13
C CYS A 43 -33.47 -5.69 -2.24
N GLY A 44 -33.11 -4.53 -2.82
CA GLY A 44 -32.76 -3.33 -2.08
C GLY A 44 -31.34 -3.31 -1.50
N PHE A 45 -30.57 -4.41 -1.65
CA PHE A 45 -29.20 -4.47 -1.14
C PHE A 45 -28.31 -3.39 -1.77
N THR A 46 -27.56 -2.70 -0.93
CA THR A 46 -26.60 -1.67 -1.37
C THR A 46 -25.19 -2.08 -0.95
N TYR A 47 -24.27 -2.10 -1.92
CA TYR A 47 -22.85 -2.37 -1.66
C TYR A 47 -22.03 -1.10 -1.88
N TYR A 48 -21.13 -0.82 -0.95
CA TYR A 48 -20.21 0.32 -1.00
C TYR A 48 -18.78 -0.19 -1.20
N ALA A 49 -18.09 0.34 -2.21
CA ALA A 49 -16.64 0.21 -2.32
C ALA A 49 -16.00 1.19 -1.34
N ASN A 50 -15.36 0.66 -0.30
CA ASN A 50 -14.56 1.45 0.63
C ASN A 50 -13.07 1.17 0.34
N PRO A 51 -12.17 2.13 0.61
CA PRO A 51 -10.74 1.88 0.50
C PRO A 51 -10.33 0.73 1.42
N CYS A 52 -9.47 -0.17 0.91
CA CYS A 52 -8.79 -1.15 1.74
C CYS A 52 -7.66 -0.45 2.49
N SER A 53 -7.39 -0.89 3.72
CA SER A 53 -6.24 -0.42 4.48
C SER A 53 -4.98 -1.13 4.01
N ALA A 54 -3.90 -0.38 3.76
CA ALA A 54 -2.58 -0.89 3.44
C ALA A 54 -1.51 -0.15 4.25
N THR A 55 -0.36 -0.77 4.43
CA THR A 55 0.75 -0.21 5.21
C THR A 55 2.04 -0.23 4.41
N ALA A 56 2.96 0.70 4.69
CA ALA A 56 4.32 0.70 4.19
C ALA A 56 5.30 1.18 5.28
N ALA A 57 6.47 0.57 5.36
CA ALA A 57 7.46 0.83 6.39
C ALA A 57 8.72 1.49 5.85
N PHE A 58 9.06 2.65 6.39
CA PHE A 58 10.39 3.24 6.31
C PHE A 58 11.25 2.67 7.45
N ILE A 59 11.88 1.51 7.21
CA ILE A 59 12.73 0.85 8.20
C ILE A 59 14.13 1.44 8.10
N ILE A 60 14.59 2.07 9.17
CA ILE A 60 15.86 2.82 9.20
C ILE A 60 16.75 2.26 10.29
N ASN A 61 18.00 1.93 9.94
CA ASN A 61 19.01 1.45 10.89
C ASN A 61 19.88 2.59 11.47
N ASP A 62 20.74 2.24 12.43
CA ASP A 62 21.65 3.19 13.08
C ASP A 62 22.69 3.82 12.13
N LYS A 63 22.93 3.21 10.96
CA LYS A 63 23.82 3.74 9.93
C LYS A 63 23.12 4.71 8.97
N GLN A 64 21.86 5.06 9.22
CA GLN A 64 21.03 5.88 8.35
C GLN A 64 20.84 5.23 6.96
N GLU A 65 20.66 3.92 6.93
CA GLU A 65 20.29 3.16 5.75
C GLU A 65 18.81 2.78 5.84
N MET A 66 18.12 2.85 4.71
CA MET A 66 16.72 2.45 4.55
C MET A 66 16.67 1.03 4.00
N LEU A 67 15.88 0.16 4.63
CA LEU A 67 15.58 -1.15 4.08
C LEU A 67 14.55 -1.01 2.97
N VAL A 68 14.88 -1.52 1.81
CA VAL A 68 13.98 -1.62 0.67
C VAL A 68 13.94 -3.06 0.17
N VAL A 69 12.86 -3.42 -0.49
CA VAL A 69 12.72 -4.73 -1.13
C VAL A 69 12.63 -4.56 -2.64
N ARG A 70 13.07 -5.58 -3.40
CA ARG A 70 12.87 -5.64 -4.84
C ARG A 70 11.67 -6.53 -5.15
N ARG A 71 10.72 -6.01 -5.88
CA ARG A 71 9.49 -6.71 -6.23
C ARG A 71 9.76 -7.95 -7.08
N ALA A 72 9.25 -9.11 -6.65
CA ALA A 72 9.33 -10.36 -7.41
C ALA A 72 8.19 -10.51 -8.42
N LYS A 73 7.05 -9.82 -8.19
CA LYS A 73 5.80 -9.98 -8.95
C LYS A 73 5.34 -8.66 -9.60
N GLU A 74 4.47 -8.78 -10.60
CA GLU A 74 3.73 -7.63 -11.15
C GLU A 74 2.66 -7.12 -10.16
N PRO A 75 2.28 -5.86 -10.20
CA PRO A 75 2.81 -4.80 -11.07
C PRO A 75 4.20 -4.33 -10.63
N ALA A 76 4.93 -3.71 -11.56
CA ALA A 76 6.25 -3.11 -11.34
C ALA A 76 7.36 -4.09 -10.88
N LYS A 77 7.32 -5.34 -11.36
CA LYS A 77 8.35 -6.35 -11.09
C LYS A 77 9.77 -5.83 -11.36
N GLY A 78 10.69 -6.13 -10.44
CA GLY A 78 12.09 -5.76 -10.52
C GLY A 78 12.42 -4.35 -10.02
N THR A 79 11.43 -3.51 -9.73
CA THR A 79 11.62 -2.19 -9.12
C THR A 79 11.70 -2.29 -7.59
N LEU A 80 12.17 -1.20 -6.96
CA LEU A 80 12.18 -1.10 -5.50
C LEU A 80 10.78 -0.87 -4.95
N ASP A 81 10.59 -1.34 -3.73
CA ASP A 81 9.39 -1.16 -2.91
C ASP A 81 9.77 -0.99 -1.44
N LEU A 82 8.81 -0.57 -0.63
CA LEU A 82 8.92 -0.58 0.83
C LEU A 82 8.28 -1.85 1.38
N PRO A 83 8.80 -2.44 2.47
CA PRO A 83 8.10 -3.52 3.18
C PRO A 83 6.71 -3.08 3.62
N GLY A 84 5.71 -3.94 3.41
CA GLY A 84 4.33 -3.67 3.77
C GLY A 84 3.31 -4.35 2.88
N GLY A 85 2.03 -4.23 3.25
CA GLY A 85 0.94 -4.87 2.54
C GLY A 85 -0.43 -4.51 3.07
N PHE A 86 -1.43 -5.33 2.76
CA PHE A 86 -2.79 -5.12 3.22
C PHE A 86 -2.96 -5.47 4.70
N VAL A 87 -3.76 -4.68 5.40
CA VAL A 87 -4.19 -4.98 6.76
C VAL A 87 -5.28 -6.04 6.70
N ASP A 88 -5.12 -7.12 7.46
CA ASP A 88 -6.08 -8.20 7.50
C ASP A 88 -7.32 -7.89 8.36
N MET A 89 -8.39 -8.65 8.13
CA MET A 89 -9.60 -8.51 8.94
C MET A 89 -9.32 -8.88 10.40
N GLY A 90 -9.67 -7.95 11.31
CA GLY A 90 -9.47 -8.14 12.74
C GLY A 90 -8.13 -7.64 13.26
N GLU A 91 -7.25 -7.15 12.40
CA GLU A 91 -6.02 -6.47 12.80
C GLU A 91 -6.23 -4.97 12.99
N THR A 92 -5.44 -4.37 13.87
CA THR A 92 -5.18 -2.93 13.80
C THR A 92 -4.12 -2.66 12.73
N VAL A 93 -4.01 -1.41 12.31
CA VAL A 93 -3.01 -1.00 11.32
C VAL A 93 -1.59 -1.32 11.79
N GLU A 94 -1.33 -1.08 13.08
CA GLU A 94 -0.04 -1.37 13.71
C GLU A 94 0.25 -2.88 13.72
N GLN A 95 -0.76 -3.71 13.99
CA GLN A 95 -0.61 -5.17 13.95
C GLN A 95 -0.31 -5.66 12.53
N GLY A 96 -1.04 -5.15 11.53
CA GLY A 96 -0.79 -5.44 10.13
C GLY A 96 0.63 -5.04 9.72
N MET A 97 1.09 -3.84 10.10
CA MET A 97 2.44 -3.38 9.81
C MET A 97 3.52 -4.28 10.42
N LEU A 98 3.36 -4.67 11.68
CA LEU A 98 4.31 -5.56 12.36
C LEU A 98 4.35 -6.95 11.73
N ARG A 99 3.18 -7.50 11.34
CA ARG A 99 3.08 -8.79 10.66
C ARG A 99 3.79 -8.75 9.30
N GLU A 100 3.50 -7.75 8.47
CA GLU A 100 4.12 -7.60 7.14
C GLU A 100 5.66 -7.47 7.24
N ILE A 101 6.16 -6.66 8.17
CA ILE A 101 7.61 -6.56 8.40
C ILE A 101 8.19 -7.92 8.77
N LYS A 102 7.52 -8.67 9.66
CA LYS A 102 8.00 -10.00 10.06
C LYS A 102 7.98 -10.99 8.92
N GLU A 103 6.92 -11.01 8.12
CA GLU A 103 6.75 -11.94 7.00
C GLU A 103 7.74 -11.67 5.88
N GLU A 104 7.96 -10.41 5.51
CA GLU A 104 8.83 -10.05 4.40
C GLU A 104 10.32 -9.97 4.74
N THR A 105 10.65 -9.64 6.00
CA THR A 105 12.03 -9.33 6.38
C THR A 105 12.61 -10.20 7.52
N ASP A 106 11.77 -10.97 8.19
CA ASP A 106 12.06 -11.72 9.43
C ASP A 106 12.51 -10.84 10.62
N LEU A 107 12.38 -9.52 10.52
CA LEU A 107 12.71 -8.62 11.63
C LEU A 107 11.62 -8.66 12.72
N ASP A 108 12.07 -8.66 13.98
CA ASP A 108 11.21 -8.46 15.15
C ASP A 108 11.33 -7.01 15.61
N VAL A 109 10.45 -6.15 15.10
CA VAL A 109 10.42 -4.73 15.46
C VAL A 109 9.45 -4.47 16.62
N LYS A 110 9.78 -3.48 17.46
CA LYS A 110 9.00 -3.15 18.66
C LYS A 110 8.43 -1.74 18.61
N GLU A 111 9.05 -0.88 17.83
CA GLU A 111 8.67 0.52 17.72
C GLU A 111 8.28 0.83 16.28
N ILE A 112 7.08 1.38 16.13
CA ILE A 112 6.61 1.93 14.87
C ILE A 112 6.00 3.30 15.16
N GLN A 113 6.25 4.24 14.29
CA GLN A 113 5.70 5.59 14.38
C GLN A 113 4.93 5.92 13.13
N TYR A 114 3.63 6.20 13.26
CA TYR A 114 2.84 6.69 12.14
C TYR A 114 3.40 8.02 11.63
N LEU A 115 3.56 8.13 10.32
CA LEU A 115 4.05 9.34 9.65
C LEU A 115 2.92 10.09 8.95
N PHE A 116 2.29 9.44 8.00
CA PHE A 116 1.24 10.00 7.18
C PHE A 116 0.46 8.91 6.47
N SER A 117 -0.61 9.31 5.78
CA SER A 117 -1.33 8.43 4.87
C SER A 117 -1.55 9.11 3.52
N SER A 118 -1.80 8.28 2.51
CA SER A 118 -2.07 8.72 1.15
C SER A 118 -3.14 7.84 0.49
N PRO A 119 -4.07 8.42 -0.30
CA PRO A 119 -4.96 7.62 -1.11
C PRO A 119 -4.20 7.01 -2.28
N ASN A 120 -4.56 5.79 -2.66
CA ASN A 120 -3.97 5.10 -3.78
C ASN A 120 -5.02 4.27 -4.54
N VAL A 121 -4.70 3.89 -5.77
CA VAL A 121 -5.44 2.90 -6.55
C VAL A 121 -4.48 1.82 -7.00
N TYR A 122 -4.62 0.65 -6.42
CA TYR A 122 -3.82 -0.52 -6.75
C TYR A 122 -4.53 -1.39 -7.78
N MET A 123 -3.87 -1.65 -8.91
CA MET A 123 -4.43 -2.51 -9.96
C MET A 123 -4.30 -3.98 -9.58
N TYR A 124 -5.41 -4.63 -9.29
CA TYR A 124 -5.46 -6.04 -8.92
C TYR A 124 -6.59 -6.77 -9.67
N SER A 125 -6.27 -7.92 -10.25
CA SER A 125 -7.23 -8.73 -11.06
C SER A 125 -7.99 -7.93 -12.12
N GLY A 126 -7.32 -6.92 -12.71
CA GLY A 126 -7.89 -6.04 -13.72
C GLY A 126 -8.95 -5.06 -13.18
N MET A 127 -8.93 -4.80 -11.87
CA MET A 127 -9.75 -3.79 -11.19
C MET A 127 -8.85 -2.79 -10.47
N GLY A 128 -9.27 -1.53 -10.42
CA GLY A 128 -8.68 -0.53 -9.53
C GLY A 128 -9.22 -0.74 -8.12
N VAL A 129 -8.39 -1.26 -7.22
CA VAL A 129 -8.71 -1.36 -5.79
C VAL A 129 -8.24 -0.08 -5.12
N HIS A 130 -9.18 0.69 -4.59
CA HIS A 130 -8.83 1.88 -3.81
C HIS A 130 -8.23 1.46 -2.47
N THR A 131 -7.09 2.05 -2.10
CA THR A 131 -6.45 1.83 -0.81
C THR A 131 -6.23 3.15 -0.08
N LEU A 132 -6.12 3.05 1.23
CA LEU A 132 -5.57 4.08 2.11
C LEU A 132 -4.25 3.53 2.63
N ASP A 133 -3.16 3.98 2.01
CA ASP A 133 -1.82 3.54 2.38
C ASP A 133 -1.37 4.36 3.59
N MET A 134 -0.96 3.67 4.67
CA MET A 134 -0.49 4.27 5.91
C MET A 134 0.99 3.98 6.08
N ASP A 135 1.77 5.04 6.17
CA ASP A 135 3.23 5.01 6.17
C ASP A 135 3.78 5.14 7.60
N PHE A 136 4.71 4.27 7.96
CA PHE A 136 5.32 4.21 9.29
C PHE A 136 6.83 4.36 9.24
N LEU A 137 7.40 5.08 10.20
CA LEU A 137 8.84 5.03 10.52
C LEU A 137 9.08 3.89 11.50
N VAL A 138 10.08 3.07 11.19
CA VAL A 138 10.45 1.90 11.97
C VAL A 138 11.95 1.94 12.25
N PRO A 139 12.38 2.48 13.39
CA PRO A 139 13.78 2.46 13.76
C PRO A 139 14.21 1.04 14.16
N VAL A 140 15.35 0.61 13.66
CA VAL A 140 16.00 -0.65 14.07
C VAL A 140 17.40 -0.36 14.57
N HIS A 141 17.75 -0.93 15.72
CA HIS A 141 18.99 -0.63 16.44
C HIS A 141 19.87 -1.85 16.60
N GLY A 142 21.19 -1.61 16.69
CA GLY A 142 22.19 -2.64 16.90
C GLY A 142 22.52 -3.45 15.64
N ASP A 143 23.03 -4.67 15.86
CA ASP A 143 23.35 -5.57 14.75
C ASP A 143 22.07 -6.13 14.13
N VAL A 144 21.76 -5.65 12.94
CA VAL A 144 20.62 -6.16 12.16
C VAL A 144 21.07 -7.43 11.43
N PRO A 145 20.38 -8.57 11.63
CA PRO A 145 20.73 -9.79 10.93
C PRO A 145 20.60 -9.62 9.42
N ALA A 146 21.29 -10.48 8.66
CA ALA A 146 21.12 -10.49 7.21
C ALA A 146 19.66 -10.76 6.86
N ILE A 147 19.05 -9.81 6.17
CA ILE A 147 17.64 -9.89 5.76
C ILE A 147 17.51 -10.99 4.70
N LYS A 148 16.61 -11.92 4.94
CA LYS A 148 16.19 -12.89 3.93
C LYS A 148 14.92 -12.36 3.30
N ALA A 149 15.03 -11.97 2.03
CA ALA A 149 13.83 -11.68 1.26
C ALA A 149 12.91 -12.91 1.24
N ALA A 150 11.66 -12.73 1.57
CA ALA A 150 10.65 -13.77 1.63
C ALA A 150 9.41 -13.35 0.86
N ASP A 151 8.55 -14.30 0.52
CA ASP A 151 7.28 -14.16 -0.17
C ASP A 151 7.35 -13.40 -1.51
N ASP A 152 6.93 -12.15 -1.55
CA ASP A 152 6.84 -11.33 -2.76
C ASP A 152 8.09 -10.50 -3.06
N ALA A 153 9.12 -10.56 -2.19
CA ALA A 153 10.40 -9.89 -2.35
C ALA A 153 11.44 -10.80 -3.02
N ALA A 154 12.04 -10.35 -4.12
CA ALA A 154 13.17 -11.04 -4.77
C ALA A 154 14.49 -10.80 -4.03
N GLU A 155 14.63 -9.66 -3.40
CA GLU A 155 15.83 -9.19 -2.71
C GLU A 155 15.47 -8.15 -1.67
N ALA A 156 16.20 -8.10 -0.56
CA ALA A 156 16.11 -7.02 0.44
C ALA A 156 17.46 -6.32 0.55
N LEU A 157 17.47 -4.99 0.54
CA LEU A 157 18.66 -4.16 0.43
C LEU A 157 18.64 -3.04 1.45
N TRP A 158 19.78 -2.78 2.09
CA TRP A 158 20.01 -1.55 2.85
C TRP A 158 20.64 -0.51 1.93
N ILE A 159 19.98 0.64 1.77
CA ILE A 159 20.45 1.76 0.94
C ILE A 159 20.63 2.98 1.84
N PRO A 160 21.82 3.65 1.83
CA PRO A 160 21.98 4.91 2.52
C PRO A 160 20.88 5.90 2.15
N ILE A 161 20.23 6.55 3.11
CA ILE A 161 19.10 7.47 2.84
C ILE A 161 19.50 8.56 1.83
N SER A 162 20.78 8.99 1.87
CA SER A 162 21.33 9.97 0.92
C SER A 162 21.42 9.47 -0.53
N GLU A 163 21.36 8.16 -0.74
CA GLU A 163 21.47 7.52 -2.06
C GLU A 163 20.12 6.99 -2.56
N VAL A 164 19.07 7.08 -1.74
CA VAL A 164 17.73 6.64 -2.13
C VAL A 164 17.22 7.48 -3.29
N ASN A 165 17.00 6.82 -4.44
CA ASN A 165 16.45 7.45 -5.62
C ASN A 165 14.97 7.09 -5.81
N PRO A 166 14.02 8.02 -5.60
CA PRO A 166 12.59 7.73 -5.75
C PRO A 166 12.19 7.18 -7.13
N ALA A 167 12.97 7.48 -8.19
CA ALA A 167 12.66 7.00 -9.53
C ALA A 167 12.81 5.48 -9.69
N GLU A 168 13.50 4.80 -8.77
CA GLU A 168 13.67 3.34 -8.77
C GLU A 168 12.46 2.60 -8.19
N PHE A 169 11.54 3.31 -7.51
CA PHE A 169 10.29 2.75 -6.98
C PHE A 169 9.21 2.75 -8.06
N GLY A 170 8.77 1.56 -8.45
CA GLY A 170 7.86 1.37 -9.58
C GLY A 170 6.42 1.77 -9.31
N LEU A 171 5.95 1.56 -8.07
CA LEU A 171 4.61 1.93 -7.65
C LEU A 171 4.53 3.44 -7.38
N THR A 172 3.57 4.12 -8.00
CA THR A 172 3.46 5.59 -7.91
C THR A 172 3.19 6.05 -6.47
N SER A 173 2.35 5.34 -5.73
CA SER A 173 2.06 5.67 -4.33
C SER A 173 3.32 5.58 -3.46
N ILE A 174 4.07 4.49 -3.58
CA ILE A 174 5.32 4.29 -2.84
C ILE A 174 6.36 5.33 -3.25
N ARG A 175 6.52 5.60 -4.54
CA ARG A 175 7.41 6.67 -5.02
C ARG A 175 7.06 8.02 -4.39
N ASN A 176 5.79 8.38 -4.34
CA ASN A 176 5.33 9.63 -3.73
C ASN A 176 5.56 9.64 -2.21
N ALA A 177 5.33 8.50 -1.54
CA ALA A 177 5.63 8.35 -0.11
C ALA A 177 7.12 8.53 0.17
N VAL A 178 8.01 7.94 -0.64
CA VAL A 178 9.47 8.10 -0.53
C VAL A 178 9.88 9.55 -0.74
N ILE A 179 9.35 10.23 -1.77
CA ILE A 179 9.61 11.67 -2.00
C ILE A 179 9.21 12.49 -0.76
N ARG A 180 7.99 12.26 -0.23
CA ARG A 180 7.48 12.95 0.94
C ARG A 180 8.34 12.69 2.18
N PHE A 181 8.73 11.43 2.40
CA PHE A 181 9.60 11.03 3.49
C PHE A 181 10.94 11.77 3.43
N LEU A 182 11.66 11.73 2.29
CA LEU A 182 12.95 12.38 2.11
C LEU A 182 12.87 13.91 2.28
N GLN A 183 11.74 14.54 1.97
CA GLN A 183 11.53 15.98 2.20
C GLN A 183 11.33 16.32 3.68
N GLN A 184 10.71 15.42 4.45
CA GLN A 184 10.39 15.64 5.86
C GLN A 184 11.44 15.07 6.81
N TYR A 185 12.06 13.96 6.43
CA TYR A 185 13.13 13.30 7.16
C TYR A 185 14.45 14.03 6.90
N LYS A 186 14.68 15.12 7.64
CA LYS A 186 15.98 15.78 7.63
C LYS A 186 16.96 14.89 8.39
N ILE A 187 17.95 14.36 7.68
CA ILE A 187 19.11 13.70 8.30
C ILE A 187 19.72 14.70 9.29
N ARG A 188 19.60 14.42 10.56
CA ARG A 188 20.25 15.20 11.63
C ARG A 188 21.64 14.70 11.89
#